data_ba222baa9159b93873c984ddc2b021ac
#
_entry.id   ba222baa9159b93873c984ddc2b021ac
#
_cell.length_a   1.000
_cell.length_b   1.000
_cell.length_c   1.000
_cell.angle_alpha   90.00
_cell.angle_beta   90.00
_cell.angle_gamma   90.00
#
_symmetry.space_group_name_H-M   'P 1'
#
loop_
_entity.id
_entity.type
_entity.pdbx_description
1 polymer ?
#
loop_
_entity_poly.entity_id
_entity_poly.type
_entity_poly.pdbx_seq_one_letter_code
_entity_poly.pdbx_strand_id
1 'polypeptide(L)'
;MDTGKEGKQLSKTLDAFYMDGAVKIARYIRINDYKKNRMASVLRASGLGMTPEVYTAYAYLKAGSVFLLIIPALYVFPLAALFVILLGIMIYYKEIQNADEILKEKREQIEEELYRFVSTITQELKNSRDVLAMLEHYKENAGAAFRKELDIVCADMRSSSYEAALTRFEARLNSPQLSDVVRGLIGVLRGDDGAVYFQMLTHDFKQAELQRLKAKAAKIPPKIRVYSFAMLMCFLATYFAIIIYEIIKSMGTLF
;
A
#
# COMPACT_ATOMS: atom_id res chain seq x y z
N MET A 1 2.66 30.16 -4.61
CA MET A 1 1.91 28.94 -4.26
C MET A 1 1.85 27.96 -5.43
N ASP A 2 2.90 27.89 -6.27
CA ASP A 2 2.93 27.10 -7.53
C ASP A 2 3.98 25.97 -7.57
N THR A 3 4.82 25.86 -6.56
CA THR A 3 5.90 24.85 -6.49
C THR A 3 5.40 23.39 -6.39
N GLY A 4 4.18 23.19 -5.93
CA GLY A 4 3.60 21.84 -5.80
C GLY A 4 3.07 21.24 -7.11
N LYS A 5 2.69 22.04 -8.08
CA LYS A 5 2.19 21.58 -9.39
C LYS A 5 3.36 21.27 -10.34
N GLU A 6 4.40 22.10 -10.33
CA GLU A 6 5.62 21.87 -11.13
C GLU A 6 6.36 20.61 -10.68
N GLY A 7 6.49 20.36 -9.37
CA GLY A 7 7.09 19.14 -8.85
C GLY A 7 6.34 17.86 -9.27
N LYS A 8 5.00 17.90 -9.33
CA LYS A 8 4.19 16.77 -9.81
C LYS A 8 4.28 16.55 -11.33
N GLN A 9 4.47 17.61 -12.12
CA GLN A 9 4.68 17.47 -13.56
C GLN A 9 6.08 16.94 -13.86
N LEU A 10 7.10 17.43 -13.16
CA LEU A 10 8.48 16.94 -13.30
C LEU A 10 8.59 15.45 -12.92
N SER A 11 7.94 15.01 -11.84
CA SER A 11 7.94 13.60 -11.47
C SER A 11 7.28 12.71 -12.53
N LYS A 12 6.18 13.14 -13.14
CA LYS A 12 5.50 12.38 -14.20
C LYS A 12 6.34 12.27 -15.49
N THR A 13 7.04 13.34 -15.87
CA THR A 13 7.93 13.30 -17.04
C THR A 13 9.17 12.45 -16.80
N LEU A 14 9.73 12.48 -15.59
CA LEU A 14 10.83 11.61 -15.19
C LEU A 14 10.40 10.14 -15.15
N ASP A 15 9.23 9.85 -14.57
CA ASP A 15 8.69 8.50 -14.54
C ASP A 15 8.42 7.94 -15.94
N ALA A 16 7.93 8.79 -16.88
CA ALA A 16 7.74 8.41 -18.28
C ALA A 16 9.08 8.11 -18.97
N PHE A 17 10.11 8.90 -18.71
CA PHE A 17 11.46 8.69 -19.24
C PHE A 17 12.09 7.38 -18.71
N TYR A 18 11.97 7.11 -17.40
CA TYR A 18 12.42 5.85 -16.81
C TYR A 18 11.65 4.65 -17.36
N MET A 19 10.36 4.80 -17.67
CA MET A 19 9.53 3.76 -18.23
C MET A 19 9.99 3.38 -19.65
N ASP A 20 10.25 4.35 -20.52
CA ASP A 20 10.72 4.11 -21.88
C ASP A 20 12.12 3.44 -21.88
N GLY A 21 13.01 3.90 -21.00
CA GLY A 21 14.30 3.25 -20.76
C GLY A 21 14.16 1.83 -20.23
N ALA A 22 13.24 1.60 -19.28
CA ALA A 22 13.00 0.30 -18.68
C ALA A 22 12.51 -0.74 -19.69
N VAL A 23 11.65 -0.35 -20.63
CA VAL A 23 11.17 -1.25 -21.70
C VAL A 23 12.33 -1.72 -22.59
N LYS A 24 13.29 -0.84 -22.88
CA LYS A 24 14.47 -1.18 -23.70
C LYS A 24 15.44 -2.12 -22.97
N ILE A 25 15.66 -1.88 -21.67
CA ILE A 25 16.60 -2.65 -20.83
C ILE A 25 15.99 -3.97 -20.37
N ALA A 26 14.66 -4.06 -20.22
CA ALA A 26 13.96 -5.28 -19.80
C ALA A 26 14.33 -6.52 -20.62
N ARG A 27 14.70 -6.33 -21.89
CA ARG A 27 15.12 -7.43 -22.79
C ARG A 27 16.42 -8.12 -22.34
N TYR A 28 17.26 -7.44 -21.58
CA TYR A 28 18.55 -7.97 -21.11
C TYR A 28 18.48 -8.53 -19.69
N ILE A 29 17.39 -8.29 -18.96
CA ILE A 29 17.24 -8.73 -17.57
C ILE A 29 16.68 -10.15 -17.53
N ARG A 30 17.47 -11.07 -16.98
CA ARG A 30 17.01 -12.43 -16.66
C ARG A 30 16.61 -12.50 -15.20
N ILE A 31 15.35 -12.81 -14.96
CA ILE A 31 14.80 -13.03 -13.61
C ILE A 31 14.60 -14.52 -13.43
N ASN A 32 14.88 -15.04 -12.24
CA ASN A 32 14.58 -16.43 -11.89
C ASN A 32 13.06 -16.68 -12.01
N ASP A 33 12.66 -17.79 -12.63
CA ASP A 33 11.27 -18.12 -12.94
C ASP A 33 10.35 -18.09 -11.71
N TYR A 34 10.83 -18.50 -10.55
CA TYR A 34 10.07 -18.41 -9.30
C TYR A 34 9.76 -16.94 -8.92
N LYS A 35 10.77 -16.07 -8.95
CA LYS A 35 10.59 -14.63 -8.67
C LYS A 35 9.73 -13.95 -9.73
N LYS A 36 9.89 -14.33 -10.99
CA LYS A 36 9.10 -13.84 -12.11
C LYS A 36 7.61 -14.13 -11.93
N ASN A 37 7.26 -15.39 -11.62
CA ASN A 37 5.86 -15.80 -11.44
C ASN A 37 5.22 -15.11 -10.23
N ARG A 38 5.94 -15.03 -9.10
CA ARG A 38 5.46 -14.31 -7.91
C ARG A 38 5.24 -12.82 -8.21
N MET A 39 6.20 -12.16 -8.83
CA MET A 39 6.10 -10.75 -9.17
C MET A 39 5.00 -10.48 -10.21
N ALA A 40 4.81 -11.39 -11.18
CA ALA A 40 3.72 -11.29 -12.15
C ALA A 40 2.34 -11.36 -11.48
N SER A 41 2.15 -12.24 -10.48
CA SER A 41 0.89 -12.31 -9.73
C SER A 41 0.64 -11.04 -8.91
N VAL A 42 1.67 -10.51 -8.25
CA VAL A 42 1.59 -9.26 -7.46
C VAL A 42 1.28 -8.06 -8.36
N LEU A 43 1.97 -7.91 -9.50
CA LEU A 43 1.77 -6.81 -10.44
C LEU A 43 0.36 -6.83 -11.06
N ARG A 44 -0.16 -8.02 -11.40
CA ARG A 44 -1.55 -8.17 -11.86
C ARG A 44 -2.55 -7.81 -10.77
N ALA A 45 -2.35 -8.28 -9.55
CA ALA A 45 -3.23 -8.02 -8.42
C ALA A 45 -3.20 -6.55 -7.97
N SER A 46 -2.04 -5.89 -8.03
CA SER A 46 -1.90 -4.44 -7.73
C SER A 46 -2.50 -3.55 -8.83
N GLY A 47 -2.78 -4.11 -10.03
CA GLY A 47 -3.31 -3.34 -11.16
C GLY A 47 -2.24 -2.56 -11.94
N LEU A 48 -0.97 -2.85 -11.70
CA LEU A 48 0.15 -2.32 -12.48
C LEU A 48 0.26 -3.15 -13.77
N GLY A 49 -0.07 -2.56 -14.92
CA GLY A 49 -0.02 -3.21 -16.22
C GLY A 49 1.40 -3.43 -16.79
N MET A 50 2.37 -3.77 -15.92
CA MET A 50 3.77 -3.95 -16.28
C MET A 50 4.19 -5.41 -16.20
N THR A 51 5.14 -5.82 -17.05
CA THR A 51 5.77 -7.13 -16.90
C THR A 51 6.84 -7.11 -15.79
N PRO A 52 7.12 -8.25 -15.12
CA PRO A 52 8.15 -8.32 -14.08
C PRO A 52 9.53 -7.81 -14.53
N GLU A 53 9.87 -8.05 -15.79
CA GLU A 53 11.14 -7.61 -16.38
C GLU A 53 11.20 -6.09 -16.52
N VAL A 54 10.10 -5.46 -16.96
CA VAL A 54 10.01 -4.00 -17.08
C VAL A 54 10.03 -3.35 -15.71
N TYR A 55 9.34 -3.93 -14.72
CA TYR A 55 9.30 -3.42 -13.36
C TYR A 55 10.69 -3.46 -12.68
N THR A 56 11.42 -4.56 -12.83
CA THR A 56 12.79 -4.66 -12.31
C THR A 56 13.76 -3.74 -13.06
N ALA A 57 13.62 -3.60 -14.39
CA ALA A 57 14.39 -2.65 -15.18
C ALA A 57 14.15 -1.21 -14.71
N TYR A 58 12.92 -0.85 -14.40
CA TYR A 58 12.55 0.45 -13.87
C TYR A 58 13.21 0.72 -12.52
N ALA A 59 13.19 -0.26 -11.60
CA ALA A 59 13.87 -0.16 -10.30
C ALA A 59 15.39 0.02 -10.46
N TYR A 60 16.01 -0.71 -11.38
CA TYR A 60 17.45 -0.56 -11.69
C TYR A 60 17.78 0.81 -12.28
N LEU A 61 16.97 1.34 -13.21
CA LEU A 61 17.19 2.67 -13.79
C LEU A 61 17.03 3.78 -12.76
N LYS A 62 16.02 3.69 -11.92
CA LYS A 62 15.77 4.66 -10.86
C LYS A 62 16.88 4.66 -9.80
N ALA A 63 17.35 3.49 -9.38
CA ALA A 63 18.53 3.37 -8.53
C ALA A 63 19.80 3.83 -9.24
N GLY A 64 19.99 3.46 -10.51
CA GLY A 64 21.14 3.83 -11.34
C GLY A 64 21.30 5.34 -11.53
N SER A 65 20.18 6.08 -11.65
CA SER A 65 20.23 7.55 -11.74
C SER A 65 20.78 8.21 -10.48
N VAL A 66 20.54 7.61 -9.31
CA VAL A 66 21.13 8.08 -8.05
C VAL A 66 22.63 7.79 -7.99
N PHE A 67 23.08 6.66 -8.55
CA PHE A 67 24.51 6.35 -8.65
C PHE A 67 25.26 7.35 -9.55
N LEU A 68 24.59 7.97 -10.53
CA LEU A 68 25.19 9.00 -11.38
C LEU A 68 25.59 10.24 -10.57
N LEU A 69 24.92 10.49 -9.44
CA LEU A 69 25.27 11.57 -8.50
C LEU A 69 26.53 11.28 -7.67
N ILE A 70 27.05 10.05 -7.70
CA ILE A 70 28.30 9.69 -7.00
C ILE A 70 29.49 10.42 -7.64
N ILE A 71 29.49 10.63 -8.96
CA ILE A 71 30.62 11.22 -9.68
C ILE A 71 30.94 12.63 -9.14
N PRO A 72 29.99 13.59 -9.07
CA PRO A 72 30.25 14.91 -8.49
C PRO A 72 30.45 14.86 -6.96
N ALA A 73 29.80 13.92 -6.24
CA ALA A 73 29.95 13.77 -4.81
C ALA A 73 31.36 13.30 -4.39
N LEU A 74 31.98 12.41 -5.16
CA LEU A 74 33.37 11.97 -4.94
C LEU A 74 34.38 13.12 -5.08
N TYR A 75 34.09 14.09 -5.96
CA TYR A 75 34.99 15.22 -6.21
C TYR A 75 34.94 16.27 -5.08
N VAL A 76 33.77 16.45 -4.43
CA VAL A 76 33.57 17.50 -3.41
C VAL A 76 33.76 16.95 -2.00
N PHE A 77 33.24 15.75 -1.72
CA PHE A 77 33.32 15.11 -0.38
C PHE A 77 33.37 13.58 -0.50
N PRO A 78 34.55 12.94 -0.34
CA PRO A 78 34.67 11.48 -0.50
C PRO A 78 33.84 10.68 0.53
N LEU A 79 33.61 11.23 1.73
CA LEU A 79 32.71 10.62 2.73
C LEU A 79 31.22 10.61 2.31
N ALA A 80 30.80 11.58 1.49
CA ALA A 80 29.43 11.64 0.99
C ALA A 80 29.13 10.54 -0.03
N ALA A 81 30.12 10.01 -0.73
CA ALA A 81 29.95 8.91 -1.68
C ALA A 81 29.39 7.65 -1.01
N LEU A 82 29.85 7.33 0.21
CA LEU A 82 29.33 6.20 0.99
C LEU A 82 27.82 6.36 1.29
N PHE A 83 27.40 7.58 1.60
CA PHE A 83 26.01 7.91 1.89
C PHE A 83 25.12 7.79 0.63
N VAL A 84 25.62 8.21 -0.53
CA VAL A 84 24.92 8.11 -1.82
C VAL A 84 24.76 6.64 -2.24
N ILE A 85 25.78 5.79 -2.02
CA ILE A 85 25.68 4.35 -2.28
C ILE A 85 24.57 3.73 -1.42
N LEU A 86 24.55 4.04 -0.13
CA LEU A 86 23.55 3.53 0.80
C LEU A 86 22.14 3.99 0.43
N LEU A 87 21.97 5.23 0.01
CA LEU A 87 20.71 5.77 -0.52
C LEU A 87 20.28 5.05 -1.80
N GLY A 88 21.18 4.80 -2.74
CA GLY A 88 20.87 4.09 -3.99
C GLY A 88 20.37 2.66 -3.73
N ILE A 89 21.02 1.95 -2.81
CA ILE A 89 20.60 0.63 -2.37
C ILE A 89 19.21 0.69 -1.70
N MET A 90 18.98 1.66 -0.83
CA MET A 90 17.71 1.85 -0.14
C MET A 90 16.57 2.13 -1.13
N ILE A 91 16.80 2.99 -2.13
CA ILE A 91 15.82 3.30 -3.17
C ILE A 91 15.49 2.06 -4.01
N TYR A 92 16.50 1.27 -4.37
CA TYR A 92 16.30 0.01 -5.09
C TYR A 92 15.41 -0.97 -4.33
N TYR A 93 15.70 -1.22 -3.05
CA TYR A 93 14.88 -2.10 -2.21
C TYR A 93 13.46 -1.57 -2.02
N LYS A 94 13.32 -0.27 -1.81
CA LYS A 94 12.01 0.36 -1.66
C LYS A 94 11.17 0.22 -2.93
N GLU A 95 11.78 0.40 -4.11
CA GLU A 95 11.05 0.29 -5.38
C GLU A 95 10.59 -1.15 -5.65
N ILE A 96 11.41 -2.16 -5.36
CA ILE A 96 11.02 -3.56 -5.50
C ILE A 96 9.86 -3.94 -4.56
N GLN A 97 9.83 -3.37 -3.35
CA GLN A 97 8.76 -3.62 -2.37
C GLN A 97 7.49 -2.83 -2.65
N ASN A 98 7.56 -1.78 -3.46
CA ASN A 98 6.44 -0.87 -3.73
C ASN A 98 5.21 -1.61 -4.33
N ALA A 99 5.42 -2.59 -5.19
CA ALA A 99 4.32 -3.39 -5.75
C ALA A 99 3.60 -4.23 -4.68
N ASP A 100 4.35 -4.84 -3.76
CA ASP A 100 3.79 -5.59 -2.62
C ASP A 100 3.05 -4.62 -1.66
N GLU A 101 3.57 -3.41 -1.47
CA GLU A 101 2.95 -2.37 -0.63
C GLU A 101 1.63 -1.88 -1.23
N ILE A 102 1.58 -1.59 -2.54
CA ILE A 102 0.35 -1.20 -3.24
C ILE A 102 -0.72 -2.31 -3.13
N LEU A 103 -0.33 -3.57 -3.30
CA LEU A 103 -1.25 -4.70 -3.15
C LEU A 103 -1.75 -4.81 -1.70
N LYS A 104 -0.87 -4.62 -0.74
CA LYS A 104 -1.21 -4.63 0.68
C LYS A 104 -2.18 -3.50 1.04
N GLU A 105 -1.90 -2.27 0.61
CA GLU A 105 -2.79 -1.12 0.82
C GLU A 105 -4.17 -1.36 0.19
N LYS A 106 -4.22 -1.88 -1.03
CA LYS A 106 -5.46 -2.24 -1.71
C LYS A 106 -6.25 -3.28 -0.92
N ARG A 107 -5.58 -4.32 -0.42
CA ARG A 107 -6.18 -5.34 0.43
C ARG A 107 -6.72 -4.74 1.73
N GLU A 108 -5.94 -3.92 2.41
CA GLU A 108 -6.35 -3.25 3.64
C GLU A 108 -7.57 -2.36 3.43
N GLN A 109 -7.64 -1.61 2.31
CA GLN A 109 -8.81 -0.81 1.97
C GLN A 109 -10.07 -1.66 1.77
N ILE A 110 -9.95 -2.82 1.10
CA ILE A 110 -11.06 -3.75 0.90
C ILE A 110 -11.47 -4.38 2.23
N GLU A 111 -10.52 -4.83 3.04
CA GLU A 111 -10.79 -5.43 4.36
C GLU A 111 -11.46 -4.44 5.32
N GLU A 112 -11.17 -3.15 5.23
CA GLU A 112 -11.88 -2.11 6.00
C GLU A 112 -13.35 -1.99 5.63
N GLU A 113 -13.72 -2.37 4.42
CA GLU A 113 -15.11 -2.35 3.94
C GLU A 113 -15.87 -3.66 4.14
N LEU A 114 -15.16 -4.77 4.42
CA LEU A 114 -15.79 -6.10 4.47
C LEU A 114 -16.92 -6.21 5.51
N TYR A 115 -16.80 -5.55 6.66
CA TYR A 115 -17.88 -5.53 7.64
C TYR A 115 -19.17 -4.96 7.02
N ARG A 116 -19.07 -3.82 6.34
CA ARG A 116 -20.22 -3.16 5.69
C ARG A 116 -20.77 -4.02 4.54
N PHE A 117 -19.89 -4.60 3.74
CA PHE A 117 -20.25 -5.52 2.67
C PHE A 117 -21.04 -6.73 3.19
N VAL A 118 -20.49 -7.45 4.16
CA VAL A 118 -21.12 -8.63 4.76
C VAL A 118 -22.45 -8.28 5.44
N SER A 119 -22.53 -7.12 6.11
CA SER A 119 -23.79 -6.64 6.71
C SER A 119 -24.87 -6.40 5.65
N THR A 120 -24.51 -5.80 4.50
CA THR A 120 -25.45 -5.59 3.39
C THR A 120 -25.91 -6.93 2.79
N ILE A 121 -24.97 -7.84 2.50
CA ILE A 121 -25.28 -9.19 2.00
C ILE A 121 -26.22 -9.92 2.96
N THR A 122 -25.95 -9.83 4.27
CA THR A 122 -26.83 -10.47 5.30
C THR A 122 -28.27 -9.95 5.24
N GLN A 123 -28.45 -8.67 4.96
CA GLN A 123 -29.78 -8.08 4.83
C GLN A 123 -30.47 -8.50 3.52
N GLU A 124 -29.73 -8.52 2.42
CA GLU A 124 -30.26 -8.88 1.11
C GLU A 124 -30.62 -10.36 0.99
N LEU A 125 -29.85 -11.26 1.64
CA LEU A 125 -30.15 -12.69 1.71
C LEU A 125 -31.51 -13.03 2.32
N LYS A 126 -32.10 -12.11 3.10
CA LYS A 126 -33.48 -12.28 3.62
C LYS A 126 -34.55 -12.15 2.53
N ASN A 127 -34.24 -11.44 1.46
CA ASN A 127 -35.19 -11.11 0.38
C ASN A 127 -34.89 -11.85 -0.92
N SER A 128 -33.63 -12.12 -1.23
CA SER A 128 -33.18 -12.74 -2.48
C SER A 128 -31.96 -13.63 -2.24
N ARG A 129 -31.76 -14.61 -3.11
CA ARG A 129 -30.55 -15.45 -3.15
C ARG A 129 -29.70 -15.19 -4.41
N ASP A 130 -30.00 -14.12 -5.13
CA ASP A 130 -29.26 -13.75 -6.33
C ASP A 130 -27.95 -13.06 -5.95
N VAL A 131 -26.87 -13.84 -5.92
CA VAL A 131 -25.53 -13.35 -5.54
C VAL A 131 -25.03 -12.29 -6.49
N LEU A 132 -25.31 -12.39 -7.80
CA LEU A 132 -24.86 -11.39 -8.77
C LEU A 132 -25.53 -10.04 -8.50
N ALA A 133 -26.86 -10.04 -8.31
CA ALA A 133 -27.60 -8.82 -7.99
C ALA A 133 -27.12 -8.16 -6.70
N MET A 134 -26.81 -8.94 -5.65
CA MET A 134 -26.26 -8.43 -4.39
C MET A 134 -24.90 -7.75 -4.58
N LEU A 135 -24.00 -8.35 -5.36
CA LEU A 135 -22.69 -7.76 -5.66
C LEU A 135 -22.82 -6.47 -6.46
N GLU A 136 -23.70 -6.43 -7.44
CA GLU A 136 -23.97 -5.25 -8.27
C GLU A 136 -24.55 -4.11 -7.44
N HIS A 137 -25.51 -4.39 -6.56
CA HIS A 137 -26.08 -3.39 -5.67
C HIS A 137 -25.05 -2.82 -4.70
N TYR A 138 -24.26 -3.69 -4.06
CA TYR A 138 -23.21 -3.19 -3.15
C TYR A 138 -22.15 -2.37 -3.90
N LYS A 139 -21.82 -2.72 -5.14
CA LYS A 139 -20.83 -2.03 -5.96
C LYS A 139 -21.10 -0.52 -6.08
N GLU A 140 -22.36 -0.10 -6.11
CA GLU A 140 -22.74 1.33 -6.19
C GLU A 140 -22.21 2.12 -4.99
N ASN A 141 -22.16 1.50 -3.83
CA ASN A 141 -21.74 2.10 -2.55
C ASN A 141 -20.31 1.74 -2.13
N ALA A 142 -19.61 0.92 -2.91
CA ALA A 142 -18.27 0.46 -2.62
C ALA A 142 -17.22 1.55 -2.86
N GLY A 143 -16.16 1.55 -2.04
CA GLY A 143 -14.98 2.38 -2.23
C GLY A 143 -14.23 2.04 -3.53
N ALA A 144 -13.39 2.95 -4.01
CA ALA A 144 -12.77 2.87 -5.31
C ALA A 144 -11.97 1.57 -5.56
N ALA A 145 -11.29 1.05 -4.52
CA ALA A 145 -10.51 -0.18 -4.62
C ALA A 145 -11.43 -1.41 -4.73
N PHE A 146 -12.45 -1.49 -3.87
CA PHE A 146 -13.37 -2.61 -3.84
C PHE A 146 -14.30 -2.62 -5.06
N ARG A 147 -14.79 -1.44 -5.49
CA ARG A 147 -15.62 -1.29 -6.70
C ARG A 147 -14.95 -1.89 -7.94
N LYS A 148 -13.65 -1.61 -8.15
CA LYS A 148 -12.89 -2.17 -9.28
C LYS A 148 -12.85 -3.70 -9.25
N GLU A 149 -12.67 -4.29 -8.09
CA GLU A 149 -12.67 -5.74 -7.94
C GLU A 149 -14.06 -6.35 -8.13
N LEU A 150 -15.11 -5.67 -7.65
CA LEU A 150 -16.50 -6.08 -7.87
C LEU A 150 -16.89 -5.98 -9.35
N ASP A 151 -16.42 -4.96 -10.08
CA ASP A 151 -16.62 -4.87 -11.53
C ASP A 151 -16.04 -6.08 -12.26
N ILE A 152 -14.82 -6.49 -11.89
CA ILE A 152 -14.17 -7.66 -12.47
C ILE A 152 -14.95 -8.94 -12.15
N VAL A 153 -15.33 -9.12 -10.88
CA VAL A 153 -16.06 -10.32 -10.45
C VAL A 153 -17.44 -10.41 -11.09
N CYS A 154 -18.19 -9.31 -11.15
CA CYS A 154 -19.50 -9.28 -11.82
C CYS A 154 -19.37 -9.58 -13.33
N ALA A 155 -18.35 -9.04 -14.01
CA ALA A 155 -18.07 -9.36 -15.41
C ALA A 155 -17.68 -10.83 -15.59
N ASP A 156 -16.85 -11.37 -14.72
CA ASP A 156 -16.47 -12.78 -14.69
C ASP A 156 -17.69 -13.70 -14.47
N MET A 157 -18.60 -13.35 -13.56
CA MET A 157 -19.83 -14.12 -13.29
C MET A 157 -20.79 -14.14 -14.49
N ARG A 158 -20.83 -13.05 -15.28
CA ARG A 158 -21.65 -13.01 -16.50
C ARG A 158 -21.08 -13.84 -17.64
N SER A 159 -19.75 -14.07 -17.65
CA SER A 159 -19.03 -14.77 -18.73
C SER A 159 -18.64 -16.20 -18.40
N SER A 160 -18.70 -16.61 -17.12
CA SER A 160 -18.30 -17.93 -16.66
C SER A 160 -19.18 -18.43 -15.52
N SER A 161 -18.85 -19.61 -14.92
CA SER A 161 -19.57 -20.07 -13.74
C SER A 161 -19.33 -19.16 -12.55
N TYR A 162 -20.36 -18.91 -11.75
CA TYR A 162 -20.32 -18.06 -10.56
C TYR A 162 -19.28 -18.52 -9.55
N GLU A 163 -19.17 -19.83 -9.29
CA GLU A 163 -18.17 -20.38 -8.40
C GLU A 163 -16.73 -20.11 -8.87
N ALA A 164 -16.47 -20.30 -10.18
CA ALA A 164 -15.16 -20.04 -10.73
C ALA A 164 -14.80 -18.54 -10.69
N ALA A 165 -15.77 -17.65 -10.89
CA ALA A 165 -15.57 -16.21 -10.79
C ALA A 165 -15.23 -15.79 -9.37
N LEU A 166 -15.95 -16.29 -8.36
CA LEU A 166 -15.70 -16.04 -6.95
C LEU A 166 -14.35 -16.60 -6.49
N THR A 167 -13.96 -17.81 -6.95
CA THR A 167 -12.65 -18.40 -6.65
C THR A 167 -11.50 -17.56 -7.24
N ARG A 168 -11.66 -17.04 -8.46
CA ARG A 168 -10.67 -16.12 -9.05
C ARG A 168 -10.57 -14.81 -8.27
N PHE A 169 -11.69 -14.29 -7.79
CA PHE A 169 -11.73 -13.09 -6.95
C PHE A 169 -10.95 -13.29 -5.65
N GLU A 170 -11.19 -14.40 -4.95
CA GLU A 170 -10.43 -14.79 -3.76
C GLU A 170 -8.94 -14.87 -4.04
N ALA A 171 -8.54 -15.59 -5.11
CA ALA A 171 -7.14 -15.77 -5.47
C ALA A 171 -6.42 -14.46 -5.81
N ARG A 172 -7.13 -13.45 -6.39
CA ARG A 172 -6.53 -12.15 -6.71
C ARG A 172 -6.15 -11.36 -5.47
N LEU A 173 -6.97 -11.36 -4.44
CA LEU A 173 -6.76 -10.57 -3.23
C LEU A 173 -6.01 -11.34 -2.14
N ASN A 174 -6.15 -12.67 -2.12
CA ASN A 174 -5.50 -13.55 -1.14
C ASN A 174 -5.63 -13.04 0.31
N SER A 175 -6.87 -12.67 0.69
CA SER A 175 -7.22 -12.21 2.03
C SER A 175 -8.02 -13.29 2.74
N PRO A 176 -7.61 -13.72 3.96
CA PRO A 176 -8.35 -14.72 4.74
C PRO A 176 -9.80 -14.31 5.01
N GLN A 177 -10.03 -13.03 5.32
CA GLN A 177 -11.37 -12.51 5.59
C GLN A 177 -12.26 -12.60 4.34
N LEU A 178 -11.71 -12.26 3.18
CA LEU A 178 -12.44 -12.40 1.91
C LEU A 178 -12.71 -13.86 1.57
N SER A 179 -11.80 -14.79 1.89
CA SER A 179 -12.00 -16.23 1.69
C SER A 179 -13.24 -16.75 2.44
N ASP A 180 -13.45 -16.28 3.67
CA ASP A 180 -14.64 -16.66 4.45
C ASP A 180 -15.91 -16.12 3.78
N VAL A 181 -15.89 -14.89 3.27
CA VAL A 181 -17.02 -14.32 2.53
C VAL A 181 -17.32 -15.11 1.26
N VAL A 182 -16.29 -15.39 0.45
CA VAL A 182 -16.44 -16.15 -0.80
C VAL A 182 -16.98 -17.54 -0.54
N ARG A 183 -16.51 -18.22 0.51
CA ARG A 183 -17.02 -19.53 0.93
C ARG A 183 -18.51 -19.47 1.24
N GLY A 184 -18.94 -18.44 1.99
CA GLY A 184 -20.36 -18.22 2.27
C GLY A 184 -21.19 -17.98 1.00
N LEU A 185 -20.70 -17.15 0.07
CA LEU A 185 -21.38 -16.88 -1.20
C LEU A 185 -21.51 -18.14 -2.07
N ILE A 186 -20.46 -18.98 -2.11
CA ILE A 186 -20.50 -20.26 -2.83
C ILE A 186 -21.52 -21.20 -2.17
N GLY A 187 -21.61 -21.23 -0.82
CA GLY A 187 -22.64 -21.99 -0.11
C GLY A 187 -24.06 -21.56 -0.52
N VAL A 188 -24.30 -20.24 -0.58
CA VAL A 188 -25.61 -19.69 -1.07
C VAL A 188 -25.91 -20.13 -2.49
N LEU A 189 -24.93 -20.12 -3.40
CA LEU A 189 -25.09 -20.60 -4.78
C LEU A 189 -25.45 -22.08 -4.87
N ARG A 190 -24.98 -22.89 -3.91
CA ARG A 190 -25.28 -24.31 -3.80
C ARG A 190 -26.63 -24.60 -3.14
N GLY A 191 -27.29 -23.57 -2.62
CA GLY A 191 -28.60 -23.67 -1.99
C GLY A 191 -28.57 -23.77 -0.46
N ASP A 192 -27.39 -23.60 0.16
CA ASP A 192 -27.26 -23.58 1.61
C ASP A 192 -27.97 -22.37 2.23
N ASP A 193 -28.38 -22.48 3.49
CA ASP A 193 -28.91 -21.34 4.24
C ASP A 193 -27.76 -20.41 4.66
N GLY A 194 -27.41 -19.48 3.76
CA GLY A 194 -26.36 -18.51 4.00
C GLY A 194 -26.70 -17.47 5.08
N ALA A 195 -27.98 -17.28 5.44
CA ALA A 195 -28.37 -16.20 6.33
C ALA A 195 -27.71 -16.32 7.72
N VAL A 196 -27.70 -17.50 8.31
CA VAL A 196 -27.07 -17.77 9.61
C VAL A 196 -25.56 -17.61 9.52
N TYR A 197 -24.94 -18.14 8.46
CA TYR A 197 -23.51 -18.02 8.25
C TYR A 197 -23.06 -16.56 8.14
N PHE A 198 -23.73 -15.77 7.30
CA PHE A 198 -23.41 -14.35 7.12
C PHE A 198 -23.73 -13.52 8.36
N GLN A 199 -24.72 -13.89 9.17
CA GLN A 199 -24.99 -13.23 10.44
C GLN A 199 -23.85 -13.43 11.45
N MET A 200 -23.31 -14.65 11.54
CA MET A 200 -22.14 -14.97 12.36
C MET A 200 -20.91 -14.20 11.84
N LEU A 201 -20.67 -14.21 10.53
CA LEU A 201 -19.56 -13.52 9.91
C LEU A 201 -19.64 -11.99 10.13
N THR A 202 -20.85 -11.41 10.08
CA THR A 202 -21.07 -9.99 10.41
C THR A 202 -20.65 -9.66 11.84
N HIS A 203 -20.96 -10.56 12.79
CA HIS A 203 -20.57 -10.38 14.19
C HIS A 203 -19.06 -10.42 14.36
N ASP A 204 -18.39 -11.38 13.74
CA ASP A 204 -16.95 -11.56 13.83
C ASP A 204 -16.18 -10.38 13.19
N PHE A 205 -16.63 -9.93 12.03
CA PHE A 205 -16.01 -8.78 11.36
C PHE A 205 -16.23 -7.47 12.12
N LYS A 206 -17.39 -7.30 12.77
CA LYS A 206 -17.63 -6.15 13.65
C LYS A 206 -16.67 -6.14 14.84
N GLN A 207 -16.42 -7.30 15.45
CA GLN A 207 -15.44 -7.40 16.53
C GLN A 207 -14.02 -7.11 16.05
N ALA A 208 -13.62 -7.64 14.88
CA ALA A 208 -12.32 -7.38 14.28
C ALA A 208 -12.12 -5.89 13.97
N GLU A 209 -13.15 -5.23 13.42
CA GLU A 209 -13.12 -3.79 13.15
C GLU A 209 -12.98 -2.97 14.43
N LEU A 210 -13.72 -3.30 15.48
CA LEU A 210 -13.61 -2.64 16.78
C LEU A 210 -12.20 -2.80 17.38
N GLN A 211 -11.59 -3.98 17.28
CA GLN A 211 -10.22 -4.21 17.73
C GLN A 211 -9.22 -3.39 16.91
N ARG A 212 -9.40 -3.32 15.59
CA ARG A 212 -8.58 -2.52 14.68
C ARG A 212 -8.66 -1.01 15.01
N LEU A 213 -9.87 -0.50 15.25
CA LEU A 213 -10.08 0.88 15.65
C LEU A 213 -9.44 1.19 17.00
N LYS A 214 -9.58 0.29 17.99
CA LYS A 214 -8.90 0.40 19.29
C LYS A 214 -7.38 0.41 19.13
N ALA A 215 -6.83 -0.46 18.28
CA ALA A 215 -5.39 -0.51 17.99
C ALA A 215 -4.89 0.77 17.28
N LYS A 216 -5.69 1.32 16.35
CA LYS A 216 -5.40 2.63 15.71
C LYS A 216 -5.41 3.76 16.75
N ALA A 217 -6.43 3.79 17.61
CA ALA A 217 -6.55 4.79 18.68
C ALA A 217 -5.40 4.69 19.70
N ALA A 218 -4.99 3.49 20.07
CA ALA A 218 -3.89 3.27 21.01
C ALA A 218 -2.50 3.76 20.48
N LYS A 219 -2.35 3.93 19.17
CA LYS A 219 -1.11 4.47 18.56
C LYS A 219 -1.00 5.99 18.63
N ILE A 220 -2.08 6.71 18.90
CA ILE A 220 -2.10 8.18 18.93
C ILE A 220 -1.38 8.76 20.17
N PRO A 221 -1.63 8.28 21.42
CA PRO A 221 -0.98 8.79 22.61
C PRO A 221 0.55 8.75 22.60
N PRO A 222 1.21 7.64 22.14
CA PRO A 222 2.67 7.62 22.06
C PRO A 222 3.25 8.70 21.16
N LYS A 223 2.59 9.01 20.04
CA LYS A 223 3.05 10.05 19.12
C LYS A 223 3.00 11.44 19.77
N ILE A 224 1.93 11.76 20.47
CA ILE A 224 1.80 13.03 21.21
C ILE A 224 2.89 13.15 22.28
N ARG A 225 3.19 12.08 23.01
CA ARG A 225 4.26 12.06 24.02
C ARG A 225 5.64 12.35 23.41
N VAL A 226 5.94 11.80 22.24
CA VAL A 226 7.21 12.06 21.55
C VAL A 226 7.33 13.53 21.16
N TYR A 227 6.28 14.15 20.63
CA TYR A 227 6.31 15.58 20.28
C TYR A 227 6.43 16.47 21.52
N SER A 228 5.73 16.15 22.60
CA SER A 228 5.85 16.87 23.87
C SER A 228 7.26 16.76 24.45
N PHE A 229 7.88 15.58 24.37
CA PHE A 229 9.26 15.36 24.81
C PHE A 229 10.26 16.14 23.96
N ALA A 230 10.09 16.13 22.62
CA ALA A 230 10.95 16.89 21.71
C ALA A 230 10.87 18.41 22.00
N MET A 231 9.68 18.93 22.27
CA MET A 231 9.47 20.35 22.63
C MET A 231 10.17 20.70 23.96
N LEU A 232 10.09 19.81 24.94
CA LEU A 232 10.78 19.99 26.23
C LEU A 232 12.31 19.97 26.07
N MET A 233 12.85 19.07 25.22
CA MET A 233 14.29 19.03 24.91
C MET A 233 14.78 20.29 24.19
N CYS A 234 13.99 20.85 23.25
CA CYS A 234 14.29 22.13 22.63
C CYS A 234 14.35 23.27 23.65
N PHE A 235 13.41 23.29 24.59
CA PHE A 235 13.39 24.31 25.64
C PHE A 235 14.61 24.21 26.57
N LEU A 236 14.99 22.98 26.96
CA LEU A 236 16.22 22.75 27.74
C LEU A 236 17.48 23.18 26.96
N ALA A 237 17.56 22.86 25.68
CA ALA A 237 18.72 23.23 24.86
C ALA A 237 18.89 24.75 24.74
N THR A 238 17.80 25.51 24.59
CA THR A 238 17.86 26.99 24.57
C THR A 238 18.31 27.56 25.90
N TYR A 239 17.84 26.98 27.02
CA TYR A 239 18.26 27.39 28.35
C TYR A 239 19.76 27.16 28.59
N PHE A 240 20.27 25.99 28.21
CA PHE A 240 21.70 25.69 28.27
C PHE A 240 22.54 26.64 27.40
N ALA A 241 22.07 26.95 26.20
CA ALA A 241 22.77 27.89 25.31
C ALA A 241 22.94 29.28 25.94
N ILE A 242 21.88 29.77 26.62
CA ILE A 242 21.90 31.07 27.33
C ILE A 242 22.93 31.03 28.48
N ILE A 243 22.94 29.96 29.28
CA ILE A 243 23.89 29.82 30.40
C ILE A 243 25.32 29.81 29.88
N ILE A 244 25.61 29.02 28.83
CA ILE A 244 26.94 28.97 28.24
C ILE A 244 27.37 30.33 27.72
N TYR A 245 26.47 31.05 27.06
CA TYR A 245 26.71 32.40 26.56
C TYR A 245 27.06 33.37 27.70
N GLU A 246 26.32 33.38 28.82
CA GLU A 246 26.58 34.22 29.98
C GLU A 246 27.92 33.87 30.67
N ILE A 247 28.29 32.60 30.78
CA ILE A 247 29.58 32.15 31.31
C ILE A 247 30.73 32.69 30.44
N ILE A 248 30.64 32.54 29.13
CA ILE A 248 31.68 33.02 28.19
C ILE A 248 31.82 34.55 28.28
N LYS A 249 30.70 35.26 28.33
CA LYS A 249 30.68 36.73 28.46
C LYS A 249 31.29 37.18 29.79
N SER A 250 30.97 36.51 30.88
CA SER A 250 31.53 36.81 32.23
C SER A 250 33.03 36.58 32.30
N MET A 251 33.54 35.53 31.64
CA MET A 251 34.99 35.29 31.56
C MET A 251 35.69 36.35 30.72
N GLY A 252 35.09 36.86 29.64
CA GLY A 252 35.64 37.92 28.78
C GLY A 252 35.69 39.30 29.44
N THR A 253 34.97 39.53 30.55
CA THR A 253 35.02 40.77 31.35
C THR A 253 36.00 40.72 32.50
N LEU A 254 36.61 39.55 32.77
CA LEU A 254 37.59 39.36 33.84
C LEU A 254 39.05 39.41 33.34
N PHE A 255 39.25 39.46 32.05
CA PHE A 255 40.55 39.71 31.37
C PHE A 255 40.50 41.00 30.54
#